data_a353f66e28bc1617e133e4144410e63b
#
_entry.id   a353f66e28bc1617e133e4144410e63b
#
_cell.length_a   1.000
_cell.length_b   1.000
_cell.length_c   1.000
_cell.angle_alpha   90.00
_cell.angle_beta   90.00
_cell.angle_gamma   90.00
#
_symmetry.space_group_name_H-M   'P 1'
#
loop_
_entity.id
_entity.type
_entity.pdbx_description
1 polymer ?
#
loop_
_entity_poly.entity_id
_entity_poly.type
_entity_poly.pdbx_seq_one_letter_code
_entity_poly.pdbx_strand_id
1 'polypeptide(L)'
;MARPEVTGKRTGRRLLTFADLKARGIPWTRMHIGRLEAAAKFPQHIDLGENSIAWFEDEIDDFLEAKAAARGAKLRHAASP
;
A
#
# COMPACT_ATOMS: atom_id res chain seq x y z
N MET A 1 -21.40 -14.10 -15.14
CA MET A 1 -21.08 -14.21 -14.58
C MET A 1 -19.85 -14.32 -14.57
N ALA A 2 -19.27 -14.27 -14.87
CA ALA A 2 -18.13 -14.37 -15.00
C ALA A 2 -17.29 -13.91 -14.05
N ARG A 3 -17.26 -12.96 -13.58
CA ARG A 3 -16.45 -12.57 -12.72
C ARG A 3 -16.38 -13.32 -11.58
N PRO A 4 -17.24 -14.02 -11.24
CA PRO A 4 -17.27 -14.74 -10.05
C PRO A 4 -16.04 -15.51 -9.82
N GLU A 5 -15.62 -16.17 -10.76
CA GLU A 5 -14.52 -16.94 -10.56
C GLU A 5 -13.38 -16.14 -10.23
N VAL A 6 -13.22 -15.13 -10.83
CA VAL A 6 -12.11 -14.32 -10.57
C VAL A 6 -12.24 -13.82 -9.23
N THR A 7 -13.43 -13.46 -8.91
CA THR A 7 -13.62 -12.90 -7.68
C THR A 7 -13.35 -13.84 -6.60
N GLY A 8 -13.58 -15.08 -6.79
CA GLY A 8 -13.39 -16.02 -5.77
C GLY A 8 -12.03 -15.96 -5.16
N LYS A 9 -11.00 -15.83 -5.95
CA LYS A 9 -9.73 -15.81 -5.40
C LYS A 9 -9.44 -14.53 -4.80
N ARG A 10 -9.98 -13.48 -5.27
CA ARG A 10 -9.67 -12.21 -4.74
C ARG A 10 -10.70 -11.70 -3.82
N THR A 11 -11.63 -12.52 -3.46
CA THR A 11 -12.68 -12.11 -2.56
C THR A 11 -12.05 -11.65 -1.28
N GLY A 12 -12.44 -10.58 -0.79
CA GLY A 12 -11.92 -10.06 0.44
C GLY A 12 -10.84 -9.04 0.26
N ARG A 13 -10.30 -8.91 -0.92
CA ARG A 13 -9.32 -7.87 -1.13
C ARG A 13 -10.06 -6.56 -1.20
N ARG A 14 -9.63 -5.61 -0.44
CA ARG A 14 -10.26 -4.31 -0.42
C ARG A 14 -9.39 -3.31 -1.11
N LEU A 15 -10.01 -2.26 -1.61
CA LEU A 15 -9.29 -1.20 -2.27
C LEU A 15 -9.25 0.01 -1.37
N LEU A 16 -8.14 0.69 -1.39
CA LEU A 16 -7.97 1.90 -0.60
C LEU A 16 -7.73 3.05 -1.55
N THR A 17 -8.40 4.15 -1.32
CA THR A 17 -8.19 5.34 -2.14
C THR A 17 -7.09 6.14 -1.48
N PHE A 18 -6.72 7.24 -2.10
CA PHE A 18 -5.70 8.11 -1.53
C PHE A 18 -6.17 8.62 -0.16
N ALA A 19 -7.45 8.95 -0.06
CA ALA A 19 -7.99 9.43 1.22
C ALA A 19 -7.89 8.32 2.27
N ASP A 20 -8.08 7.08 1.86
CA ASP A 20 -7.98 5.97 2.79
C ASP A 20 -6.53 5.79 3.25
N LEU A 21 -5.56 6.05 2.38
CA LEU A 21 -4.18 5.96 2.78
C LEU A 21 -3.90 7.01 3.85
N LYS A 22 -4.45 8.20 3.69
CA LYS A 22 -4.25 9.23 4.66
C LYS A 22 -4.88 8.84 6.00
N ALA A 23 -6.05 8.23 5.94
CA ALA A 23 -6.73 7.80 7.14
C ALA A 23 -5.93 6.72 7.86
N ARG A 24 -5.11 5.99 7.14
CA ARG A 24 -4.30 4.97 7.76
C ARG A 24 -3.02 5.54 8.33
N GLY A 25 -2.82 6.82 8.19
CA GLY A 25 -1.65 7.46 8.75
C GLY A 25 -0.49 7.68 7.79
N ILE A 26 -0.71 7.40 6.52
CA ILE A 26 0.32 7.64 5.54
C ILE A 26 0.26 9.12 5.18
N PRO A 27 1.24 9.90 5.56
CA PRO A 27 1.16 11.36 5.43
C PRO A 27 1.60 11.96 4.10
N TRP A 28 1.97 11.14 3.17
CA TRP A 28 2.60 11.63 1.96
C TRP A 28 1.61 12.19 0.95
N THR A 29 2.10 13.07 0.10
CA THR A 29 1.26 13.63 -0.95
C THR A 29 1.20 12.63 -2.09
N ARG A 30 0.26 12.86 -2.99
CA ARG A 30 0.14 12.01 -4.15
C ARG A 30 1.41 12.03 -4.97
N MET A 31 2.04 13.18 -5.06
CA MET A 31 3.25 13.30 -5.82
C MET A 31 4.36 12.48 -5.19
N HIS A 32 4.47 12.51 -3.89
CA HIS A 32 5.51 11.76 -3.21
C HIS A 32 5.28 10.26 -3.39
N ILE A 33 4.02 9.83 -3.26
CA ILE A 33 3.68 8.44 -3.46
C ILE A 33 4.03 8.03 -4.89
N GLY A 34 3.76 8.90 -5.85
CA GLY A 34 4.10 8.60 -7.24
C GLY A 34 5.58 8.38 -7.43
N ARG A 35 6.39 9.15 -6.74
CA ARG A 35 7.82 8.99 -6.84
C ARG A 35 8.26 7.68 -6.22
N LEU A 36 7.64 7.29 -5.13
CA LEU A 36 7.97 6.03 -4.50
C LEU A 36 7.54 4.86 -5.38
N GLU A 37 6.41 5.00 -6.03
CA GLU A 37 5.96 3.96 -6.95
C GLU A 37 6.93 3.81 -8.11
N ALA A 38 7.39 4.93 -8.63
CA ALA A 38 8.32 4.90 -9.75
C ALA A 38 9.64 4.26 -9.33
N ALA A 39 10.00 4.40 -8.08
CA ALA A 39 11.23 3.81 -7.57
C ALA A 39 11.00 2.39 -7.04
N ALA A 40 9.80 1.87 -7.22
CA ALA A 40 9.44 0.54 -6.74
C ALA A 40 9.54 0.44 -5.22
N LYS A 41 9.29 1.54 -4.54
CA LYS A 41 9.35 1.56 -3.09
C LYS A 41 7.98 1.70 -2.44
N PHE A 42 6.94 1.60 -3.21
CA PHE A 42 5.58 1.67 -2.71
C PHE A 42 4.73 0.78 -3.59
N PRO A 43 3.70 0.14 -3.06
CA PRO A 43 2.85 -0.71 -3.89
C PRO A 43 2.26 0.09 -5.04
N GLN A 44 2.18 -0.51 -6.20
CA GLN A 44 1.68 0.17 -7.38
C GLN A 44 0.17 0.32 -7.30
N HIS A 45 -0.32 1.46 -7.73
CA HIS A 45 -1.75 1.69 -7.71
C HIS A 45 -2.43 0.98 -8.86
N ILE A 46 -3.74 0.83 -8.76
CA ILE A 46 -4.55 0.27 -9.81
C ILE A 46 -5.34 1.41 -10.40
N ASP A 47 -5.37 1.46 -11.71
CA ASP A 47 -6.08 2.51 -12.39
C ASP A 47 -7.53 2.07 -12.58
N LEU A 48 -8.45 2.74 -11.95
CA LEU A 48 -9.84 2.40 -12.05
C LEU A 48 -10.57 3.15 -13.17
N GLY A 49 -9.86 4.02 -13.84
CA GLY A 49 -10.46 4.77 -14.93
C GLY A 49 -10.54 6.23 -14.57
N GLU A 50 -10.92 7.07 -15.51
CA GLU A 50 -11.00 8.46 -15.30
C GLU A 50 -10.50 9.03 -14.03
N ASN A 51 -9.28 9.21 -13.85
CA ASN A 51 -8.69 9.85 -12.69
C ASN A 51 -8.95 9.14 -11.37
N SER A 52 -9.32 7.92 -11.42
CA SER A 52 -9.56 7.16 -10.19
C SER A 52 -8.50 6.09 -10.05
N ILE A 53 -7.81 6.11 -8.94
CA ILE A 53 -6.81 5.07 -8.67
C ILE A 53 -7.02 4.57 -7.26
N ALA A 54 -6.52 3.39 -7.00
CA ALA A 54 -6.65 2.80 -5.68
C ALA A 54 -5.53 1.81 -5.50
N TRP A 55 -5.36 1.34 -4.29
CA TRP A 55 -4.35 0.35 -3.97
C TRP A 55 -5.04 -0.81 -3.28
N PHE A 56 -4.49 -2.00 -3.39
CA PHE A 56 -5.06 -3.12 -2.67
C PHE A 56 -4.67 -2.99 -1.20
N GLU A 57 -5.62 -3.21 -0.33
CA GLU A 57 -5.38 -3.06 1.09
C GLU A 57 -4.31 -4.03 1.57
N ASP A 58 -4.34 -5.26 1.11
CA ASP A 58 -3.38 -6.25 1.57
C ASP A 58 -1.95 -5.87 1.16
N GLU A 59 -1.79 -5.24 0.02
CA GLU A 59 -0.47 -4.79 -0.40
C GLU A 59 0.00 -3.63 0.46
N ILE A 60 -0.91 -2.75 0.82
CA ILE A 60 -0.55 -1.64 1.70
C ILE A 60 -0.21 -2.17 3.08
N ASP A 61 -0.95 -3.17 3.56
CA ASP A 61 -0.67 -3.75 4.86
C ASP A 61 0.71 -4.40 4.86
N ASP A 62 1.06 -5.09 3.78
CA ASP A 62 2.37 -5.72 3.69
C ASP A 62 3.47 -4.66 3.67
N PHE A 63 3.22 -3.57 2.97
CA PHE A 63 4.17 -2.48 2.91
C PHE A 63 4.39 -1.90 4.30
N LEU A 64 3.31 -1.68 5.03
CA LEU A 64 3.43 -1.12 6.37
C LEU A 64 4.09 -2.09 7.33
N GLU A 65 3.84 -3.38 7.16
CA GLU A 65 4.47 -4.36 7.99
C GLU A 65 5.97 -4.42 7.73
N ALA A 66 6.36 -4.29 6.48
CA ALA A 66 7.76 -4.27 6.14
C ALA A 66 8.44 -3.05 6.74
N LYS A 67 7.73 -1.92 6.75
CA LYS A 67 8.29 -0.72 7.35
C LYS A 67 8.41 -0.88 8.85
N ALA A 68 7.43 -1.50 9.47
CA ALA A 68 7.47 -1.71 10.91
C ALA A 68 8.61 -2.65 11.27
N ALA A 69 8.84 -3.66 10.46
CA ALA A 69 9.92 -4.59 10.72
C ALA A 69 11.27 -3.89 10.58
N ALA A 70 11.40 -3.01 9.61
CA ALA A 70 12.63 -2.27 9.42
C ALA A 70 12.86 -1.34 10.61
N ARG A 71 11.78 -0.78 11.16
CA ARG A 71 11.92 0.07 12.31
C ARG A 71 12.41 -0.74 13.49
N GLY A 72 11.89 -1.94 13.67
CA GLY A 72 12.31 -2.80 14.76
C GLY A 72 13.78 -3.15 14.64
N ALA A 73 14.21 -3.47 13.45
CA ALA A 73 15.60 -3.80 13.25
C ALA A 73 16.48 -2.59 13.51
N LYS A 74 16.00 -1.42 13.10
CA LYS A 74 16.76 -0.23 13.30
C LYS A 74 16.87 0.13 14.77
N LEU A 75 15.80 -0.06 15.50
CA LEU A 75 15.84 0.22 16.91
C LEU A 75 16.78 -0.72 17.62
N ARG A 76 16.78 -1.98 17.25
CA ARG A 76 17.63 -2.93 17.86
C ARG A 76 19.05 -2.58 17.58
N HIS A 77 19.33 -2.16 16.38
CA HIS A 77 20.66 -1.79 15.99
C HIS A 77 21.09 -0.56 16.76
N ALA A 78 20.22 0.37 16.91
CA ALA A 78 20.56 1.59 17.62
C ALA A 78 20.77 1.31 19.09
N ALA A 79 20.07 0.36 19.62
CA ALA A 79 20.20 0.07 21.02
C ALA A 79 21.46 -0.69 21.31
N SER A 80 22.10 -1.23 20.33
CA SER A 80 23.28 -1.97 20.58
C SER A 80 24.41 -1.03 20.56
N PRO A 81 25.01 -0.72 21.56
CA PRO A 81 26.09 0.26 21.62
C PRO A 81 27.36 -0.21 20.94
#